data_4c5091ed536203840882772a3b45e037
#
_entry.id   4c5091ed536203840882772a3b45e037
#
_cell.length_a   1.000
_cell.length_b   1.000
_cell.length_c   1.000
_cell.angle_alpha   90.00
_cell.angle_beta   90.00
_cell.angle_gamma   90.00
#
_symmetry.space_group_name_H-M   'P 1'
#
loop_
_entity.id
_entity.type
_entity.pdbx_description
1 polymer ?
#
loop_
_entity_poly.entity_id
_entity_poly.type
_entity_poly.pdbx_seq_one_letter_code
_entity_poly.pdbx_strand_id
1 'polypeptide(L)'
;MASQPSAEEAPKPLDPQFGTAAITPPPTIPDPSTLILRLLTPTEKEASWVTNSVSWAGRLTQADYVAREAANGASRLLRDGGVRYWGLTTEGDGGEIYAAVETLKKRVLVQTSKGFDIEDSYGIASVFTPAKYRGHGLAGTMMRKLGEWLDTEEANCPFSVLFSDVGDFYARHGWAVVPSPEITIPASPLPTSASTSPPTAPITAESLHPYTQSDLVTLTAEVMSPPAAGKHTRLAFVSSIEQAEWHFGAEDISAAKLYPDQAPPTVKGVVAGGTFGYWVRDFNERKLIMLRLKAGEAQGVEEVVSVLRAAQAEAHEWGLGKVVVWNPDEILKEACKVIMGKEVEVKNRTEGSVPCLRWNGKEGGGKGEVEAGVEWLALEKYCWC
;
A
#
# COMPACT_ATOMS: atom_id res chain seq x y z
N MET A 1 -60.59 -34.31 -5.74
CA MET A 1 -60.21 -34.48 -4.34
C MET A 1 -58.85 -33.77 -4.17
N ALA A 2 -58.90 -32.57 -3.67
CA ALA A 2 -57.70 -31.76 -3.44
C ALA A 2 -57.33 -31.88 -1.96
N SER A 3 -56.09 -32.31 -1.69
CA SER A 3 -55.56 -32.44 -0.34
C SER A 3 -55.13 -31.07 0.16
N GLN A 4 -55.60 -30.69 1.34
CA GLN A 4 -55.15 -29.47 2.05
C GLN A 4 -53.75 -29.65 2.62
N PRO A 5 -52.90 -28.57 2.69
CA PRO A 5 -51.65 -28.62 3.40
C PRO A 5 -51.85 -28.47 4.91
N SER A 6 -51.06 -29.24 5.66
CA SER A 6 -51.01 -29.28 7.12
C SER A 6 -50.52 -27.96 7.72
N ALA A 7 -51.12 -27.60 8.87
CA ALA A 7 -50.83 -26.42 9.65
C ALA A 7 -49.36 -26.40 10.14
N GLU A 8 -48.68 -25.29 9.89
CA GLU A 8 -47.35 -24.95 10.35
C GLU A 8 -47.43 -24.60 11.85
N GLU A 9 -46.65 -25.33 12.64
CA GLU A 9 -46.59 -25.17 14.10
C GLU A 9 -45.81 -23.86 14.43
N ALA A 10 -46.44 -22.96 15.19
CA ALA A 10 -45.84 -21.69 15.59
C ALA A 10 -44.60 -21.91 16.49
N PRO A 11 -43.54 -21.11 16.33
CA PRO A 11 -42.36 -21.25 17.13
C PRO A 11 -42.62 -20.90 18.60
N LYS A 12 -42.12 -21.76 19.51
CA LYS A 12 -42.18 -21.54 20.97
C LYS A 12 -41.46 -20.28 21.38
N PRO A 13 -41.95 -19.53 22.38
CA PRO A 13 -41.22 -18.37 22.93
C PRO A 13 -39.88 -18.78 23.53
N LEU A 14 -38.82 -18.07 23.16
CA LEU A 14 -37.52 -18.19 23.79
C LEU A 14 -37.59 -17.71 25.24
N ASP A 15 -37.10 -18.56 26.14
CA ASP A 15 -36.99 -18.29 27.57
C ASP A 15 -35.96 -17.13 27.79
N PRO A 16 -36.29 -16.05 28.51
CA PRO A 16 -35.35 -14.95 28.71
C PRO A 16 -34.37 -15.24 29.85
N GLN A 17 -33.39 -16.11 29.60
CA GLN A 17 -32.21 -16.14 30.40
C GLN A 17 -31.14 -15.16 29.83
N PHE A 18 -31.45 -13.88 29.87
CA PHE A 18 -30.41 -12.86 29.79
C PHE A 18 -29.66 -12.86 31.11
N GLY A 19 -28.55 -13.60 31.13
CA GLY A 19 -27.50 -13.35 32.10
C GLY A 19 -27.09 -11.88 31.94
N THR A 20 -27.17 -11.10 33.01
CA THR A 20 -26.65 -9.74 33.10
C THR A 20 -25.16 -9.81 32.79
N ALA A 21 -24.79 -9.60 31.52
CA ALA A 21 -23.40 -9.33 31.17
C ALA A 21 -22.97 -8.15 32.04
N ALA A 22 -21.94 -8.35 32.85
CA ALA A 22 -21.38 -7.29 33.67
C ALA A 22 -21.08 -6.10 32.74
N ILE A 23 -21.76 -4.97 32.97
CA ILE A 23 -21.51 -3.75 32.22
C ILE A 23 -20.11 -3.31 32.64
N THR A 24 -19.13 -3.65 31.82
CA THR A 24 -17.76 -3.13 31.99
C THR A 24 -17.86 -1.60 31.87
N PRO A 25 -17.42 -0.83 32.88
CA PRO A 25 -17.46 0.62 32.78
C PRO A 25 -16.67 1.05 31.56
N PRO A 26 -17.09 2.15 30.88
CA PRO A 26 -16.35 2.66 29.73
C PRO A 26 -14.89 2.91 30.16
N PRO A 27 -13.91 2.63 29.27
CA PRO A 27 -12.50 2.82 29.61
C PRO A 27 -12.27 4.30 29.95
N THR A 28 -11.53 4.54 31.03
CA THR A 28 -11.06 5.89 31.38
C THR A 28 -10.01 6.28 30.36
N ILE A 29 -10.28 7.31 29.56
CA ILE A 29 -9.34 7.81 28.55
C ILE A 29 -8.61 9.00 29.16
N PRO A 30 -7.26 8.95 29.22
CA PRO A 30 -6.46 10.10 29.65
C PRO A 30 -6.66 11.30 28.72
N ASP A 31 -6.40 12.49 29.22
CA ASP A 31 -6.33 13.69 28.37
C ASP A 31 -5.31 13.43 27.26
N PRO A 32 -5.69 13.54 25.98
CA PRO A 32 -4.79 13.33 24.85
C PRO A 32 -3.51 14.15 24.91
N SER A 33 -3.54 15.33 25.57
CA SER A 33 -2.36 16.18 25.75
C SER A 33 -1.29 15.59 26.66
N THR A 34 -1.68 14.70 27.57
CA THR A 34 -0.75 14.04 28.51
C THR A 34 -0.12 12.78 27.94
N LEU A 35 -0.62 12.28 26.83
CA LEU A 35 -0.08 11.08 26.17
C LEU A 35 1.21 11.38 25.44
N ILE A 36 2.13 10.42 25.47
CA ILE A 36 3.41 10.49 24.75
C ILE A 36 3.41 9.53 23.56
N LEU A 37 4.15 9.89 22.51
CA LEU A 37 4.47 8.99 21.41
C LEU A 37 5.85 8.39 21.70
N ARG A 38 5.93 7.07 21.83
CA ARG A 38 7.19 6.36 22.05
C ARG A 38 7.29 5.10 21.20
N LEU A 39 8.50 4.57 21.11
CA LEU A 39 8.70 3.25 20.50
C LEU A 39 8.07 2.17 21.36
N LEU A 40 7.43 1.20 20.70
CA LEU A 40 6.86 0.02 21.34
C LEU A 40 7.96 -1.01 21.62
N THR A 41 7.87 -1.66 22.76
CA THR A 41 8.66 -2.86 23.07
C THR A 41 8.25 -4.03 22.15
N PRO A 42 9.05 -5.09 22.01
CA PRO A 42 8.68 -6.25 21.19
C PRO A 42 7.32 -6.86 21.55
N THR A 43 6.99 -6.94 22.83
CA THR A 43 5.70 -7.47 23.30
C THR A 43 4.54 -6.52 22.96
N GLU A 44 4.72 -5.22 23.14
CA GLU A 44 3.72 -4.21 22.79
C GLU A 44 3.47 -4.14 21.29
N LYS A 45 4.52 -4.29 20.48
CA LYS A 45 4.43 -4.39 19.03
C LYS A 45 3.54 -5.55 18.61
N GLU A 46 3.78 -6.75 19.14
CA GLU A 46 2.96 -7.93 18.84
C GLU A 46 1.50 -7.73 19.29
N ALA A 47 1.29 -7.15 20.48
CA ALA A 47 -0.05 -6.81 20.98
C ALA A 47 -0.76 -5.80 20.06
N SER A 48 -0.04 -4.86 19.44
CA SER A 48 -0.60 -3.93 18.46
C SER A 48 -1.07 -4.65 17.19
N TRP A 49 -0.31 -5.63 16.68
CA TRP A 49 -0.71 -6.45 15.54
C TRP A 49 -1.94 -7.33 15.87
N VAL A 50 -1.97 -7.94 17.05
CA VAL A 50 -3.17 -8.66 17.52
C VAL A 50 -4.39 -7.75 17.49
N THR A 51 -4.24 -6.52 18.00
CA THR A 51 -5.34 -5.57 18.09
C THR A 51 -5.82 -5.07 16.74
N ASN A 52 -4.91 -4.77 15.81
CA ASN A 52 -5.25 -4.20 14.51
C ASN A 52 -5.63 -5.27 13.46
N SER A 53 -5.43 -6.56 13.76
CA SER A 53 -5.81 -7.68 12.91
C SER A 53 -7.29 -7.64 12.49
N VAL A 54 -8.16 -7.10 13.34
CA VAL A 54 -9.60 -6.92 13.07
C VAL A 54 -9.86 -6.08 11.81
N SER A 55 -8.90 -5.24 11.40
CA SER A 55 -9.00 -4.39 10.21
C SER A 55 -8.23 -4.92 9.01
N TRP A 56 -7.11 -5.62 9.23
CA TRP A 56 -6.19 -5.94 8.13
C TRP A 56 -5.85 -7.42 7.96
N ALA A 57 -6.33 -8.31 8.82
CA ALA A 57 -6.16 -9.74 8.59
C ALA A 57 -6.90 -10.22 7.33
N GLY A 58 -7.99 -9.57 6.96
CA GLY A 58 -8.79 -9.98 5.82
C GLY A 58 -9.27 -11.42 5.97
N ARG A 59 -8.82 -12.29 5.07
CA ARG A 59 -9.15 -13.73 5.08
C ARG A 59 -8.20 -14.58 5.94
N LEU A 60 -7.10 -14.02 6.44
CA LEU A 60 -6.18 -14.71 7.34
C LEU A 60 -6.77 -14.85 8.73
N THR A 61 -6.37 -15.90 9.46
CA THR A 61 -6.59 -15.94 10.91
C THR A 61 -5.77 -14.84 11.59
N GLN A 62 -6.14 -14.44 12.81
CA GLN A 62 -5.35 -13.49 13.59
C GLN A 62 -3.90 -13.96 13.77
N ALA A 63 -3.70 -15.25 14.05
CA ALA A 63 -2.36 -15.81 14.23
C ALA A 63 -1.53 -15.77 12.93
N ASP A 64 -2.15 -16.08 11.78
CA ASP A 64 -1.46 -16.02 10.48
C ASP A 64 -1.15 -14.56 10.09
N TYR A 65 -2.04 -13.63 10.42
CA TYR A 65 -1.79 -12.20 10.24
C TYR A 65 -0.59 -11.73 11.06
N VAL A 66 -0.54 -12.03 12.36
CA VAL A 66 0.58 -11.67 13.24
C VAL A 66 1.90 -12.29 12.73
N ALA A 67 1.87 -13.55 12.27
CA ALA A 67 3.04 -14.19 11.68
C ALA A 67 3.50 -13.49 10.38
N ARG A 68 2.56 -13.03 9.55
CA ARG A 68 2.87 -12.24 8.34
C ARG A 68 3.53 -10.91 8.70
N GLU A 69 2.99 -10.16 9.67
CA GLU A 69 3.56 -8.88 10.09
C GLU A 69 4.97 -9.06 10.71
N ALA A 70 5.17 -10.15 11.47
CA ALA A 70 6.49 -10.48 12.00
C ALA A 70 7.50 -10.76 10.88
N ALA A 71 7.12 -11.53 9.85
CA ALA A 71 7.96 -11.83 8.71
C ALA A 71 8.24 -10.56 7.87
N ASN A 72 7.22 -9.72 7.65
CA ASN A 72 7.36 -8.45 6.94
C ASN A 72 8.38 -7.53 7.63
N GLY A 73 8.28 -7.39 8.96
CA GLY A 73 9.22 -6.58 9.76
C GLY A 73 10.66 -7.13 9.77
N ALA A 74 10.85 -8.43 9.51
CA ALA A 74 12.16 -9.07 9.40
C ALA A 74 12.73 -9.05 7.96
N SER A 75 12.00 -8.53 6.98
CA SER A 75 12.44 -8.44 5.59
C SER A 75 13.71 -7.62 5.41
N ARG A 76 14.40 -7.78 4.27
CA ARG A 76 15.60 -6.99 3.94
C ARG A 76 15.34 -5.48 3.93
N LEU A 77 14.13 -5.05 3.55
CA LEU A 77 13.73 -3.65 3.56
C LEU A 77 13.63 -3.09 4.97
N LEU A 78 13.07 -3.85 5.91
CA LEU A 78 12.62 -3.34 7.20
C LEU A 78 13.46 -3.74 8.41
N ARG A 79 14.35 -4.73 8.26
CA ARG A 79 15.28 -5.11 9.34
C ARG A 79 16.26 -3.97 9.64
N ASP A 80 16.99 -4.09 10.72
CA ASP A 80 18.09 -3.18 11.10
C ASP A 80 17.65 -1.70 11.24
N GLY A 81 16.44 -1.48 11.76
CA GLY A 81 15.89 -0.13 11.95
C GLY A 81 15.16 0.45 10.74
N GLY A 82 14.89 -0.36 9.70
CA GLY A 82 14.07 0.02 8.55
C GLY A 82 12.59 0.23 8.89
N VAL A 83 12.11 -0.32 10.03
CA VAL A 83 10.79 -0.05 10.55
C VAL A 83 10.86 0.36 12.01
N ARG A 84 10.04 1.35 12.39
CA ARG A 84 9.80 1.74 13.77
C ARG A 84 8.31 1.60 14.10
N TYR A 85 8.03 1.03 15.28
CA TYR A 85 6.68 0.81 15.78
C TYR A 85 6.43 1.78 16.93
N TRP A 86 5.44 2.65 16.76
CA TRP A 86 5.12 3.71 17.68
C TRP A 86 3.80 3.47 18.38
N GLY A 87 3.73 3.80 19.65
CA GLY A 87 2.51 3.80 20.44
C GLY A 87 2.24 5.15 21.08
N LEU A 88 0.99 5.57 21.05
CA LEU A 88 0.49 6.64 21.88
C LEU A 88 0.10 6.05 23.23
N THR A 89 0.85 6.38 24.28
CA THR A 89 0.74 5.76 25.61
C THR A 89 0.83 6.82 26.71
N THR A 90 0.57 6.45 27.96
CA THR A 90 1.04 7.21 29.12
C THR A 90 2.55 7.03 29.31
N GLU A 91 3.18 7.81 30.17
CA GLU A 91 4.58 7.60 30.54
C GLU A 91 4.82 6.20 31.12
N GLY A 92 5.97 5.60 30.82
CA GLY A 92 6.39 4.29 31.25
C GLY A 92 6.10 3.18 30.24
N ASP A 93 6.82 2.04 30.41
CA ASP A 93 6.65 0.84 29.60
C ASP A 93 5.51 -0.03 30.13
N GLY A 94 4.89 -0.83 29.24
CA GLY A 94 3.84 -1.77 29.63
C GLY A 94 2.47 -1.12 29.88
N GLY A 95 2.31 0.17 29.55
CA GLY A 95 1.04 0.87 29.64
C GLY A 95 0.07 0.52 28.51
N GLU A 96 -1.16 0.99 28.63
CA GLU A 96 -2.18 0.84 27.58
C GLU A 96 -1.75 1.58 26.30
N ILE A 97 -1.92 0.92 25.14
CA ILE A 97 -1.68 1.50 23.83
C ILE A 97 -3.00 2.08 23.32
N TYR A 98 -3.12 3.39 23.30
CA TYR A 98 -4.33 4.11 22.88
C TYR A 98 -4.44 4.26 21.36
N ALA A 99 -3.30 4.37 20.68
CA ALA A 99 -3.18 4.30 19.22
C ALA A 99 -1.79 3.81 18.86
N ALA A 100 -1.65 3.22 17.67
CA ALA A 100 -0.37 2.73 17.15
C ALA A 100 -0.17 3.16 15.70
N VAL A 101 1.09 3.28 15.28
CA VAL A 101 1.49 3.61 13.91
C VAL A 101 2.87 3.03 13.62
N GLU A 102 3.12 2.74 12.37
CA GLU A 102 4.43 2.27 11.88
C GLU A 102 5.06 3.32 10.94
N THR A 103 6.39 3.44 10.98
CA THR A 103 7.15 4.22 10.01
C THR A 103 8.15 3.30 9.32
N LEU A 104 8.07 3.22 8.00
CA LEU A 104 8.90 2.38 7.15
C LEU A 104 9.90 3.25 6.41
N LYS A 105 11.19 3.05 6.68
CA LYS A 105 12.27 3.81 6.06
C LYS A 105 12.48 3.35 4.61
N LYS A 106 12.52 4.29 3.68
CA LYS A 106 12.66 4.03 2.25
C LYS A 106 13.61 5.02 1.61
N ARG A 107 14.38 4.55 0.63
CA ARG A 107 15.25 5.41 -0.19
C ARG A 107 14.43 6.18 -1.19
N VAL A 108 14.77 7.46 -1.38
CA VAL A 108 14.10 8.38 -2.29
C VAL A 108 15.10 9.16 -3.11
N LEU A 109 14.72 9.48 -4.34
CA LEU A 109 15.41 10.39 -5.25
C LEU A 109 14.73 11.73 -5.11
N VAL A 110 15.48 12.79 -4.87
CA VAL A 110 14.94 14.14 -4.69
C VAL A 110 15.76 15.13 -5.51
N GLN A 111 15.10 15.89 -6.36
CA GLN A 111 15.66 17.02 -7.09
C GLN A 111 14.97 18.30 -6.63
N THR A 112 15.73 19.24 -6.12
CA THR A 112 15.27 20.58 -5.69
C THR A 112 16.05 21.65 -6.42
N SER A 113 15.76 22.92 -6.12
CA SER A 113 16.57 24.05 -6.59
C SER A 113 18.04 24.00 -6.12
N LYS A 114 18.35 23.23 -5.07
CA LYS A 114 19.70 23.03 -4.53
C LYS A 114 20.49 21.94 -5.24
N GLY A 115 19.84 21.05 -5.97
CA GLY A 115 20.44 19.93 -6.66
C GLY A 115 19.70 18.62 -6.42
N PHE A 116 20.31 17.55 -6.90
CA PHE A 116 19.85 16.17 -6.77
C PHE A 116 20.52 15.49 -5.58
N ASP A 117 19.74 14.73 -4.83
CA ASP A 117 20.23 13.88 -3.74
C ASP A 117 19.45 12.56 -3.65
N ILE A 118 20.05 11.58 -2.98
CA ILE A 118 19.41 10.31 -2.63
C ILE A 118 19.32 10.25 -1.11
N GLU A 119 18.11 10.41 -0.62
CA GLU A 119 17.84 10.55 0.81
C GLU A 119 17.03 9.39 1.37
N ASP A 120 16.86 9.37 2.68
CA ASP A 120 15.89 8.51 3.37
C ASP A 120 14.60 9.28 3.60
N SER A 121 13.48 8.59 3.46
CA SER A 121 12.13 9.09 3.73
C SER A 121 11.32 8.03 4.46
N TYR A 122 10.13 8.37 4.90
CA TYR A 122 9.28 7.43 5.63
C TYR A 122 7.91 7.24 4.98
N GLY A 123 7.57 5.96 4.73
CA GLY A 123 6.18 5.54 4.58
C GLY A 123 5.54 5.40 5.96
N ILE A 124 4.31 5.85 6.12
CA ILE A 124 3.54 5.72 7.36
C ILE A 124 2.44 4.69 7.12
N ALA A 125 2.42 3.67 7.95
CA ALA A 125 1.52 2.54 7.84
C ALA A 125 0.84 2.22 9.17
N SER A 126 -0.14 1.33 9.13
CA SER A 126 -0.77 0.72 10.30
C SER A 126 -1.28 1.72 11.33
N VAL A 127 -1.81 2.87 10.87
CA VAL A 127 -2.43 3.88 11.76
C VAL A 127 -3.72 3.32 12.34
N PHE A 128 -3.70 2.96 13.61
CA PHE A 128 -4.82 2.27 14.25
C PHE A 128 -5.15 2.83 15.62
N THR A 129 -6.44 3.00 15.88
CA THR A 129 -6.99 3.28 17.20
C THR A 129 -7.99 2.18 17.56
N PRO A 130 -7.78 1.43 18.66
CA PRO A 130 -8.72 0.41 19.11
C PRO A 130 -10.14 0.96 19.24
N ALA A 131 -11.15 0.18 18.89
CA ALA A 131 -12.56 0.61 18.83
C ALA A 131 -13.02 1.28 20.14
N LYS A 132 -12.59 0.75 21.29
CA LYS A 132 -12.91 1.29 22.61
C LYS A 132 -12.38 2.70 22.88
N TYR A 133 -11.43 3.19 22.06
CA TYR A 133 -10.79 4.51 22.20
C TYR A 133 -11.10 5.47 21.06
N ARG A 134 -11.92 5.08 20.10
CA ARG A 134 -12.31 5.95 18.98
C ARG A 134 -13.19 7.10 19.43
N GLY A 135 -13.19 8.18 18.65
CA GLY A 135 -14.00 9.39 18.94
C GLY A 135 -13.37 10.38 19.93
N HIS A 136 -12.16 10.10 20.45
CA HIS A 136 -11.47 10.93 21.44
C HIS A 136 -10.25 11.70 20.88
N GLY A 137 -10.12 11.82 19.58
CA GLY A 137 -9.03 12.58 18.94
C GLY A 137 -7.64 11.95 19.01
N LEU A 138 -7.53 10.69 19.46
CA LEU A 138 -6.25 10.02 19.73
C LEU A 138 -5.41 9.80 18.47
N ALA A 139 -6.03 9.38 17.37
CA ALA A 139 -5.32 9.26 16.08
C ALA A 139 -4.73 10.59 15.63
N GLY A 140 -5.50 11.68 15.75
CA GLY A 140 -5.01 13.03 15.43
C GLY A 140 -3.86 13.48 16.32
N THR A 141 -3.95 13.20 17.63
CA THR A 141 -2.86 13.48 18.58
C THR A 141 -1.59 12.68 18.22
N MET A 142 -1.74 11.40 17.90
CA MET A 142 -0.64 10.54 17.47
C MET A 142 0.01 11.07 16.19
N MET A 143 -0.78 11.39 15.16
CA MET A 143 -0.26 11.90 13.89
C MET A 143 0.45 13.25 14.04
N ARG A 144 -0.06 14.16 14.89
CA ARG A 144 0.62 15.41 15.19
C ARG A 144 1.99 15.16 15.85
N LYS A 145 2.05 14.32 16.88
CA LYS A 145 3.31 13.97 17.56
C LYS A 145 4.29 13.25 16.63
N LEU A 146 3.78 12.40 15.74
CA LEU A 146 4.61 11.77 14.70
C LEU A 146 5.17 12.81 13.72
N GLY A 147 4.34 13.79 13.33
CA GLY A 147 4.78 14.91 12.51
C GLY A 147 5.88 15.75 13.18
N GLU A 148 5.77 15.97 14.48
CA GLU A 148 6.80 16.66 15.29
C GLU A 148 8.13 15.87 15.28
N TRP A 149 8.07 14.54 15.44
CA TRP A 149 9.27 13.70 15.33
C TRP A 149 9.87 13.71 13.91
N LEU A 150 9.04 13.64 12.87
CA LEU A 150 9.50 13.70 11.47
C LEU A 150 10.20 15.03 11.12
N ASP A 151 9.91 16.10 11.87
CA ASP A 151 10.58 17.41 11.71
C ASP A 151 11.94 17.50 12.44
N THR A 152 12.34 16.45 13.18
CA THR A 152 13.60 16.43 13.92
C THR A 152 14.79 16.01 13.05
N GLU A 153 16.00 16.35 13.52
CA GLU A 153 17.25 15.87 12.91
C GLU A 153 17.44 14.35 13.04
N GLU A 154 16.80 13.72 14.03
CA GLU A 154 16.82 12.25 14.18
C GLU A 154 16.12 11.55 13.02
N ALA A 155 14.95 12.05 12.62
CA ALA A 155 14.23 11.51 11.46
C ALA A 155 14.99 11.78 10.17
N ASN A 156 15.58 12.97 10.04
CA ASN A 156 16.38 13.43 8.91
C ASN A 156 15.78 13.02 7.55
N CYS A 157 14.55 13.41 7.31
CA CYS A 157 13.86 13.06 6.06
C CYS A 157 13.23 14.30 5.40
N PRO A 158 13.33 14.42 4.07
CA PRO A 158 12.79 15.58 3.34
C PRO A 158 11.26 15.58 3.32
N PHE A 159 10.63 14.41 3.35
CA PHE A 159 9.20 14.25 3.33
C PHE A 159 8.78 12.91 3.93
N SER A 160 7.50 12.73 4.15
CA SER A 160 6.88 11.46 4.51
C SER A 160 5.59 11.26 3.73
N VAL A 161 5.21 10.00 3.52
CA VAL A 161 4.03 9.61 2.76
C VAL A 161 3.18 8.62 3.52
N LEU A 162 1.91 8.59 3.19
CA LEU A 162 0.99 7.53 3.60
C LEU A 162 -0.04 7.29 2.50
N PHE A 163 -0.75 6.17 2.60
CA PHE A 163 -1.82 5.81 1.67
C PHE A 163 -3.12 5.65 2.47
N SER A 164 -4.01 6.65 2.32
CA SER A 164 -5.21 6.81 3.14
C SER A 164 -6.37 5.94 2.65
N ASP A 165 -7.07 5.31 3.61
CA ASP A 165 -8.38 4.68 3.41
C ASP A 165 -9.50 5.50 4.09
N VAL A 166 -9.19 6.68 4.65
CA VAL A 166 -10.09 7.46 5.50
C VAL A 166 -10.22 8.93 5.09
N GLY A 167 -10.67 9.16 3.85
CA GLY A 167 -10.99 10.51 3.35
C GLY A 167 -9.89 11.54 3.59
N ASP A 168 -10.27 12.74 4.04
CA ASP A 168 -9.40 13.91 4.27
C ASP A 168 -8.74 13.98 5.66
N PHE A 169 -8.86 12.92 6.46
CA PHE A 169 -8.35 12.91 7.83
C PHE A 169 -6.89 13.36 7.91
N TYR A 170 -6.02 12.81 7.07
CA TYR A 170 -4.58 13.08 7.11
C TYR A 170 -4.22 14.48 6.58
N ALA A 171 -5.02 15.05 5.68
CA ALA A 171 -4.81 16.42 5.20
C ALA A 171 -4.86 17.44 6.33
N ARG A 172 -5.74 17.24 7.31
CA ARG A 172 -5.84 18.08 8.51
C ARG A 172 -4.64 17.95 9.45
N HIS A 173 -3.82 16.93 9.26
CA HIS A 173 -2.60 16.67 10.04
C HIS A 173 -1.31 16.93 9.25
N GLY A 174 -1.41 17.56 8.06
CA GLY A 174 -0.27 18.01 7.27
C GLY A 174 0.15 17.06 6.13
N TRP A 175 -0.56 15.95 5.89
CA TRP A 175 -0.35 15.08 4.73
C TRP A 175 -1.36 15.43 3.63
N ALA A 176 -0.94 16.26 2.69
CA ALA A 176 -1.78 16.68 1.57
C ALA A 176 -2.06 15.53 0.60
N VAL A 177 -3.30 15.45 0.10
CA VAL A 177 -3.69 14.44 -0.88
C VAL A 177 -3.00 14.69 -2.21
N VAL A 178 -2.44 13.65 -2.81
CA VAL A 178 -1.84 13.68 -4.15
C VAL A 178 -2.79 13.00 -5.15
N PRO A 179 -3.03 13.56 -6.33
CA PRO A 179 -3.81 12.91 -7.37
C PRO A 179 -3.27 11.51 -7.71
N SER A 180 -4.16 10.54 -7.81
CA SER A 180 -3.77 9.14 -7.99
C SER A 180 -4.71 8.41 -8.96
N PRO A 181 -4.61 8.69 -10.26
CA PRO A 181 -5.40 8.02 -11.26
C PRO A 181 -5.07 6.53 -11.31
N GLU A 182 -6.08 5.71 -11.63
CA GLU A 182 -5.91 4.29 -11.88
C GLU A 182 -6.73 3.82 -13.07
N ILE A 183 -6.27 2.74 -13.69
CA ILE A 183 -7.03 1.96 -14.67
C ILE A 183 -7.25 0.56 -14.13
N THR A 184 -8.44 0.05 -14.36
CA THR A 184 -8.79 -1.34 -14.08
C THR A 184 -9.15 -2.04 -15.38
N ILE A 185 -8.51 -3.19 -15.64
CA ILE A 185 -8.84 -4.09 -16.74
C ILE A 185 -9.30 -5.44 -16.18
N PRO A 186 -10.30 -6.12 -16.80
CA PRO A 186 -10.77 -7.41 -16.31
C PRO A 186 -9.68 -8.48 -16.46
N ALA A 187 -9.68 -9.46 -15.55
CA ALA A 187 -8.90 -10.68 -15.73
C ALA A 187 -9.41 -11.46 -16.94
N SER A 188 -8.52 -12.04 -17.72
CA SER A 188 -8.85 -12.79 -18.92
C SER A 188 -7.77 -13.84 -19.23
N PRO A 189 -8.12 -15.02 -19.72
CA PRO A 189 -7.10 -15.98 -20.19
C PRO A 189 -6.33 -15.40 -21.37
N LEU A 190 -5.15 -15.94 -21.63
CA LEU A 190 -4.41 -15.58 -22.86
C LEU A 190 -5.25 -15.88 -24.09
N PRO A 191 -5.21 -15.00 -25.12
CA PRO A 191 -5.88 -15.26 -26.39
C PRO A 191 -5.39 -16.57 -27.01
N THR A 192 -6.31 -17.39 -27.48
CA THR A 192 -5.98 -18.67 -28.17
C THR A 192 -5.48 -18.48 -29.60
N SER A 193 -5.72 -17.33 -30.19
CA SER A 193 -5.18 -16.97 -31.52
C SER A 193 -3.75 -16.48 -31.39
N ALA A 194 -2.90 -16.80 -32.37
CA ALA A 194 -1.54 -16.27 -32.45
C ALA A 194 -1.57 -14.74 -32.38
N SER A 195 -1.11 -14.22 -31.25
CA SER A 195 -1.00 -12.76 -31.05
C SER A 195 0.18 -12.25 -31.87
N THR A 196 0.00 -11.13 -32.54
CA THR A 196 1.10 -10.39 -33.16
C THR A 196 1.97 -9.67 -32.13
N SER A 197 1.58 -9.69 -30.87
CA SER A 197 2.29 -9.03 -29.78
C SER A 197 3.62 -9.76 -29.45
N PRO A 198 4.65 -9.03 -29.04
CA PRO A 198 5.94 -9.59 -28.64
C PRO A 198 5.80 -10.70 -27.59
N PRO A 199 6.64 -11.77 -27.68
CA PRO A 199 6.62 -12.82 -26.66
C PRO A 199 7.06 -12.28 -25.29
N THR A 200 6.52 -12.87 -24.24
CA THR A 200 6.90 -12.55 -22.86
C THR A 200 7.80 -13.63 -22.28
N ALA A 201 8.72 -13.22 -21.40
CA ALA A 201 9.48 -14.13 -20.55
C ALA A 201 9.13 -13.83 -19.07
N PRO A 202 9.00 -14.90 -18.22
CA PRO A 202 8.63 -14.71 -16.83
C PRO A 202 9.76 -14.06 -16.03
N ILE A 203 9.36 -13.23 -15.06
CA ILE A 203 10.23 -12.67 -14.02
C ILE A 203 9.84 -13.35 -12.71
N THR A 204 10.83 -13.93 -12.02
CA THR A 204 10.71 -14.45 -10.65
C THR A 204 11.32 -13.47 -9.65
N ALA A 205 11.17 -13.74 -8.35
CA ALA A 205 11.82 -12.92 -7.33
C ALA A 205 13.35 -12.87 -7.52
N GLU A 206 13.96 -14.01 -7.90
CA GLU A 206 15.41 -14.13 -8.11
C GLU A 206 15.89 -13.41 -9.37
N SER A 207 15.06 -13.35 -10.42
CA SER A 207 15.43 -12.75 -11.71
C SER A 207 15.06 -11.26 -11.82
N LEU A 208 14.40 -10.66 -10.82
CA LEU A 208 13.92 -9.28 -10.88
C LEU A 208 15.04 -8.23 -10.76
N HIS A 209 16.13 -8.54 -10.08
CA HIS A 209 17.18 -7.54 -9.74
C HIS A 209 17.72 -6.74 -10.92
N PRO A 210 18.06 -7.31 -12.08
CA PRO A 210 18.52 -6.53 -13.24
C PRO A 210 17.52 -5.46 -13.71
N TYR A 211 16.23 -5.76 -13.62
CA TYR A 211 15.16 -4.85 -14.06
C TYR A 211 15.01 -3.67 -13.08
N THR A 212 15.06 -3.91 -11.77
CA THR A 212 15.03 -2.82 -10.79
C THR A 212 16.26 -1.95 -10.87
N GLN A 213 17.46 -2.48 -11.21
CA GLN A 213 18.67 -1.69 -11.44
C GLN A 213 18.55 -0.82 -12.69
N SER A 214 18.04 -1.35 -13.79
CA SER A 214 17.78 -0.58 -15.01
C SER A 214 16.76 0.52 -14.78
N ASP A 215 15.68 0.21 -14.06
CA ASP A 215 14.66 1.20 -13.69
C ASP A 215 15.25 2.33 -12.84
N LEU A 216 16.09 2.01 -11.86
CA LEU A 216 16.74 3.00 -11.01
C LEU A 216 17.58 4.01 -11.84
N VAL A 217 18.32 3.53 -12.83
CA VAL A 217 19.11 4.41 -13.72
C VAL A 217 18.20 5.37 -14.48
N THR A 218 17.13 4.84 -15.08
CA THR A 218 16.17 5.65 -15.86
C THR A 218 15.42 6.63 -14.96
N LEU A 219 14.90 6.15 -13.83
CA LEU A 219 14.16 6.99 -12.88
C LEU A 219 15.04 8.10 -12.28
N THR A 220 16.31 7.82 -12.03
CA THR A 220 17.28 8.84 -11.61
C THR A 220 17.42 9.94 -12.66
N ALA A 221 17.60 9.56 -13.93
CA ALA A 221 17.69 10.54 -15.01
C ALA A 221 16.39 11.36 -15.17
N GLU A 222 15.23 10.72 -15.00
CA GLU A 222 13.92 11.38 -15.03
C GLU A 222 13.79 12.40 -13.89
N VAL A 223 14.17 12.03 -12.65
CA VAL A 223 14.12 12.94 -11.48
C VAL A 223 15.07 14.12 -11.66
N MET A 224 16.27 13.89 -12.20
CA MET A 224 17.27 14.95 -12.47
C MET A 224 16.88 15.90 -13.61
N SER A 225 15.93 15.53 -14.46
CA SER A 225 15.45 16.39 -15.54
C SER A 225 14.66 17.60 -14.98
N PRO A 226 14.57 18.70 -15.70
CA PRO A 226 13.81 19.87 -15.25
C PRO A 226 12.36 19.48 -14.89
N PRO A 227 11.80 19.99 -13.79
CA PRO A 227 10.44 19.70 -13.40
C PRO A 227 9.43 20.35 -14.39
N ALA A 228 8.20 19.86 -14.38
CA ALA A 228 7.12 20.42 -15.16
C ALA A 228 6.88 21.90 -14.81
N ALA A 229 6.28 22.66 -15.72
CA ALA A 229 5.99 24.09 -15.50
C ALA A 229 5.19 24.31 -14.22
N GLY A 230 5.65 25.21 -13.38
CA GLY A 230 5.06 25.51 -12.07
C GLY A 230 5.47 24.57 -10.94
N LYS A 231 6.33 23.56 -11.22
CA LYS A 231 6.94 22.67 -10.22
C LYS A 231 8.38 23.08 -9.96
N HIS A 232 8.84 22.88 -8.73
CA HIS A 232 10.22 23.21 -8.32
C HIS A 232 10.95 22.04 -7.64
N THR A 233 10.21 20.97 -7.32
CA THR A 233 10.78 19.77 -6.71
C THR A 233 10.26 18.53 -7.46
N ARG A 234 11.18 17.62 -7.77
CA ARG A 234 10.86 16.26 -8.23
C ARG A 234 11.26 15.26 -7.18
N LEU A 235 10.43 14.23 -7.01
CA LEU A 235 10.75 13.12 -6.13
C LEU A 235 10.26 11.80 -6.74
N ALA A 236 10.93 10.72 -6.34
CA ALA A 236 10.50 9.35 -6.59
C ALA A 236 11.01 8.43 -5.48
N PHE A 237 10.25 7.40 -5.14
CA PHE A 237 10.80 6.31 -4.35
C PHE A 237 11.70 5.44 -5.23
N VAL A 238 12.79 4.93 -4.65
CA VAL A 238 13.65 3.97 -5.33
C VAL A 238 12.88 2.67 -5.53
N SER A 239 12.73 2.25 -6.78
CA SER A 239 12.17 0.94 -7.13
C SER A 239 13.23 -0.15 -6.90
N SER A 240 13.42 -0.54 -5.63
CA SER A 240 14.48 -1.49 -5.26
C SER A 240 13.96 -2.93 -5.19
N ILE A 241 14.90 -3.88 -5.27
CA ILE A 241 14.59 -5.30 -5.11
C ILE A 241 14.03 -5.58 -3.70
N GLU A 242 14.54 -4.92 -2.66
CA GLU A 242 14.09 -5.07 -1.29
C GLU A 242 12.63 -4.62 -1.12
N GLN A 243 12.24 -3.56 -1.82
CA GLN A 243 10.85 -3.08 -1.83
C GLN A 243 9.92 -4.09 -2.52
N ALA A 244 10.35 -4.68 -3.63
CA ALA A 244 9.59 -5.72 -4.32
C ALA A 244 9.49 -7.01 -3.48
N GLU A 245 10.59 -7.47 -2.90
CA GLU A 245 10.64 -8.64 -2.02
C GLU A 245 9.72 -8.49 -0.79
N TRP A 246 9.60 -7.28 -0.24
CA TRP A 246 8.68 -7.01 0.85
C TRP A 246 7.21 -7.25 0.45
N HIS A 247 6.81 -6.79 -0.71
CA HIS A 247 5.48 -7.06 -1.26
C HIS A 247 5.27 -8.55 -1.57
N PHE A 248 6.26 -9.21 -2.18
CA PHE A 248 6.18 -10.63 -2.51
C PHE A 248 6.12 -11.51 -1.26
N GLY A 249 6.87 -11.18 -0.21
CA GLY A 249 6.84 -11.93 1.05
C GLY A 249 5.46 -11.92 1.70
N ALA A 250 4.78 -10.78 1.72
CA ALA A 250 3.42 -10.66 2.22
C ALA A 250 2.41 -11.46 1.38
N GLU A 251 2.57 -11.44 0.04
CA GLU A 251 1.79 -12.25 -0.89
C GLU A 251 2.00 -13.74 -0.67
N ASP A 252 3.26 -14.20 -0.61
CA ASP A 252 3.61 -15.62 -0.51
C ASP A 252 3.08 -16.24 0.79
N ILE A 253 3.20 -15.54 1.91
CA ILE A 253 2.63 -15.97 3.18
C ILE A 253 1.10 -16.08 3.07
N SER A 254 0.46 -15.08 2.47
CA SER A 254 -0.99 -15.08 2.30
C SER A 254 -1.44 -16.20 1.36
N ALA A 255 -0.73 -16.43 0.25
CA ALA A 255 -1.01 -17.51 -0.69
C ALA A 255 -0.91 -18.89 -0.01
N ALA A 256 0.17 -19.13 0.74
CA ALA A 256 0.39 -20.39 1.44
C ALA A 256 -0.70 -20.70 2.48
N LYS A 257 -1.27 -19.67 3.11
CA LYS A 257 -2.33 -19.82 4.11
C LYS A 257 -3.72 -19.95 3.51
N LEU A 258 -4.00 -19.20 2.46
CA LEU A 258 -5.32 -19.17 1.83
C LEU A 258 -5.54 -20.28 0.80
N TYR A 259 -4.45 -20.82 0.24
CA TYR A 259 -4.44 -21.84 -0.82
C TYR A 259 -3.41 -22.92 -0.52
N PRO A 260 -3.54 -23.69 0.58
CA PRO A 260 -2.52 -24.63 1.06
C PRO A 260 -2.25 -25.77 0.07
N ASP A 261 -3.20 -26.09 -0.79
CA ASP A 261 -3.09 -27.16 -1.80
C ASP A 261 -2.51 -26.66 -3.14
N GLN A 262 -2.20 -25.37 -3.26
CA GLN A 262 -1.65 -24.75 -4.45
C GLN A 262 -0.20 -24.31 -4.21
N ALA A 263 0.67 -24.53 -5.21
CA ALA A 263 2.05 -24.02 -5.14
C ALA A 263 2.04 -22.48 -5.02
N PRO A 264 2.93 -21.87 -4.22
CA PRO A 264 3.06 -20.41 -4.15
C PRO A 264 3.34 -19.81 -5.54
N PRO A 265 2.89 -18.55 -5.78
CA PRO A 265 3.10 -17.91 -7.07
C PRO A 265 4.59 -17.60 -7.30
N THR A 266 5.20 -18.28 -8.26
CA THR A 266 6.62 -18.09 -8.61
C THR A 266 6.82 -16.99 -9.65
N VAL A 267 5.86 -16.79 -10.55
CA VAL A 267 5.88 -15.70 -11.54
C VAL A 267 5.45 -14.41 -10.83
N LYS A 268 6.37 -13.49 -10.74
CA LYS A 268 6.16 -12.17 -10.11
C LYS A 268 5.99 -11.05 -11.14
N GLY A 269 6.22 -11.33 -12.41
CA GLY A 269 6.15 -10.38 -13.50
C GLY A 269 6.54 -11.00 -14.82
N VAL A 270 6.61 -10.18 -15.87
CA VAL A 270 7.12 -10.57 -17.19
C VAL A 270 7.89 -9.43 -17.84
N VAL A 271 8.74 -9.78 -18.79
CA VAL A 271 9.39 -8.87 -19.73
C VAL A 271 8.95 -9.19 -21.15
N ALA A 272 8.74 -8.16 -21.97
CA ALA A 272 8.47 -8.22 -23.40
C ALA A 272 9.35 -7.19 -24.11
N GLY A 273 10.32 -7.64 -24.90
CA GLY A 273 11.32 -6.72 -25.46
C GLY A 273 12.06 -5.95 -24.37
N GLY A 274 11.98 -4.62 -24.42
CA GLY A 274 12.57 -3.74 -23.38
C GLY A 274 11.60 -3.35 -22.27
N THR A 275 10.32 -3.70 -22.39
CA THR A 275 9.27 -3.38 -21.41
C THR A 275 9.17 -4.49 -20.37
N PHE A 276 9.07 -4.12 -19.09
CA PHE A 276 8.81 -5.08 -18.02
C PHE A 276 7.73 -4.60 -17.06
N GLY A 277 7.06 -5.55 -16.42
CA GLY A 277 6.13 -5.27 -15.34
C GLY A 277 6.16 -6.39 -14.31
N TYR A 278 6.02 -6.00 -13.03
CA TYR A 278 5.89 -6.96 -11.94
C TYR A 278 4.74 -6.56 -11.01
N TRP A 279 4.18 -7.55 -10.32
CA TRP A 279 2.88 -7.44 -9.64
C TRP A 279 2.78 -8.28 -8.39
N VAL A 280 1.72 -8.03 -7.62
CA VAL A 280 1.25 -8.88 -6.53
C VAL A 280 -0.22 -9.20 -6.68
N ARG A 281 -0.64 -10.29 -6.05
CA ARG A 281 -2.04 -10.71 -5.94
C ARG A 281 -2.60 -10.29 -4.60
N ASP A 282 -3.62 -9.46 -4.65
CA ASP A 282 -4.43 -9.14 -3.49
C ASP A 282 -5.59 -10.14 -3.41
N PHE A 283 -5.42 -11.16 -2.59
CA PHE A 283 -6.41 -12.22 -2.41
C PHE A 283 -7.64 -11.76 -1.63
N ASN A 284 -7.54 -10.70 -0.83
CA ASN A 284 -8.67 -10.16 -0.09
C ASN A 284 -9.63 -9.42 -1.02
N GLU A 285 -9.12 -8.52 -1.85
CA GLU A 285 -9.91 -7.76 -2.81
C GLU A 285 -10.03 -8.43 -4.19
N ARG A 286 -9.47 -9.63 -4.35
CA ARG A 286 -9.49 -10.43 -5.58
C ARG A 286 -9.04 -9.65 -6.81
N LYS A 287 -7.90 -9.01 -6.71
CA LYS A 287 -7.27 -8.23 -7.78
C LYS A 287 -5.77 -8.54 -7.89
N LEU A 288 -5.23 -8.44 -9.10
CA LEU A 288 -3.81 -8.36 -9.32
C LEU A 288 -3.44 -6.88 -9.43
N ILE A 289 -2.41 -6.44 -8.72
CA ILE A 289 -1.99 -5.04 -8.73
C ILE A 289 -0.59 -4.97 -9.32
N MET A 290 -0.43 -4.20 -10.39
CA MET A 290 0.90 -3.89 -10.92
C MET A 290 1.67 -3.09 -9.87
N LEU A 291 2.79 -3.62 -9.41
CA LEU A 291 3.70 -2.88 -8.53
C LEU A 291 4.44 -1.81 -9.32
N ARG A 292 4.98 -2.21 -10.47
CA ARG A 292 5.70 -1.34 -11.39
C ARG A 292 5.50 -1.83 -12.83
N LEU A 293 5.30 -0.90 -13.76
CA LEU A 293 5.36 -1.15 -15.19
C LEU A 293 6.24 -0.10 -15.83
N LYS A 294 7.33 -0.52 -16.45
CA LYS A 294 8.27 0.37 -17.14
C LYS A 294 8.32 0.00 -18.62
N ALA A 295 7.88 0.93 -19.48
CA ALA A 295 8.03 0.80 -20.91
C ALA A 295 9.53 0.90 -21.31
N GLY A 296 9.92 0.10 -22.28
CA GLY A 296 11.26 0.14 -22.87
C GLY A 296 11.56 1.46 -23.60
N GLU A 297 12.81 1.70 -23.96
CA GLU A 297 13.24 2.93 -24.65
C GLU A 297 12.50 3.15 -25.98
N ALA A 298 12.17 2.07 -26.68
CA ALA A 298 11.37 2.13 -27.92
C ALA A 298 9.91 2.56 -27.69
N GLN A 299 9.46 2.57 -26.43
CA GLN A 299 8.11 2.95 -26.00
C GLN A 299 7.00 2.26 -26.82
N GLY A 300 7.18 0.96 -27.08
CA GLY A 300 6.25 0.17 -27.88
C GLY A 300 4.96 -0.15 -27.15
N VAL A 301 3.83 0.34 -27.62
CA VAL A 301 2.49 0.00 -27.10
C VAL A 301 2.28 -1.52 -27.08
N GLU A 302 2.75 -2.25 -28.10
CA GLU A 302 2.61 -3.69 -28.25
C GLU A 302 3.34 -4.47 -27.14
N GLU A 303 4.49 -3.99 -26.67
CA GLU A 303 5.21 -4.59 -25.53
C GLU A 303 4.42 -4.42 -24.24
N VAL A 304 3.85 -3.22 -24.00
CA VAL A 304 2.99 -2.95 -22.84
C VAL A 304 1.72 -3.80 -22.89
N VAL A 305 1.12 -3.97 -24.09
CA VAL A 305 -0.02 -4.88 -24.30
C VAL A 305 0.35 -6.31 -23.92
N SER A 306 1.54 -6.79 -24.31
CA SER A 306 2.01 -8.14 -23.95
C SER A 306 2.13 -8.32 -22.44
N VAL A 307 2.73 -7.34 -21.75
CA VAL A 307 2.88 -7.36 -20.28
C VAL A 307 1.51 -7.37 -19.59
N LEU A 308 0.59 -6.50 -20.02
CA LEU A 308 -0.75 -6.42 -19.43
C LEU A 308 -1.60 -7.67 -19.69
N ARG A 309 -1.48 -8.30 -20.87
CA ARG A 309 -2.15 -9.58 -21.17
C ARG A 309 -1.62 -10.71 -20.31
N ALA A 310 -0.32 -10.76 -20.06
CA ALA A 310 0.26 -11.73 -19.13
C ALA A 310 -0.27 -11.50 -17.70
N ALA A 311 -0.39 -10.26 -17.26
CA ALA A 311 -0.99 -9.92 -15.97
C ALA A 311 -2.48 -10.31 -15.89
N GLN A 312 -3.25 -10.12 -16.98
CA GLN A 312 -4.65 -10.57 -17.07
C GLN A 312 -4.78 -12.09 -16.96
N ALA A 313 -3.90 -12.83 -17.64
CA ALA A 313 -3.89 -14.28 -17.61
C ALA A 313 -3.53 -14.80 -16.22
N GLU A 314 -2.52 -14.23 -15.59
CA GLU A 314 -2.13 -14.55 -14.23
C GLU A 314 -3.26 -14.28 -13.23
N ALA A 315 -3.94 -13.12 -13.36
CA ALA A 315 -5.10 -12.81 -12.55
C ALA A 315 -6.23 -13.83 -12.74
N HIS A 316 -6.46 -14.25 -13.98
CA HIS A 316 -7.48 -15.26 -14.32
C HIS A 316 -7.15 -16.62 -13.71
N GLU A 317 -5.90 -17.07 -13.82
CA GLU A 317 -5.43 -18.34 -13.27
C GLU A 317 -5.62 -18.43 -11.75
N TRP A 318 -5.36 -17.33 -11.06
CA TRP A 318 -5.58 -17.23 -9.60
C TRP A 318 -7.02 -16.88 -9.20
N GLY A 319 -7.96 -16.88 -10.14
CA GLY A 319 -9.38 -16.58 -9.89
C GLY A 319 -9.63 -15.14 -9.39
N LEU A 320 -8.70 -14.23 -9.70
CA LEU A 320 -8.86 -12.80 -9.43
C LEU A 320 -9.74 -12.16 -10.51
N GLY A 321 -10.48 -11.11 -10.16
CA GLY A 321 -11.45 -10.51 -11.10
C GLY A 321 -10.85 -9.47 -12.05
N LYS A 322 -9.71 -8.90 -11.71
CA LYS A 322 -9.17 -7.71 -12.40
C LYS A 322 -7.69 -7.50 -12.20
N VAL A 323 -7.09 -6.74 -13.10
CA VAL A 323 -5.76 -6.14 -12.96
C VAL A 323 -5.92 -4.64 -12.73
N VAL A 324 -5.18 -4.09 -11.78
CA VAL A 324 -5.20 -2.67 -11.42
C VAL A 324 -3.82 -2.06 -11.69
N VAL A 325 -3.81 -0.91 -12.35
CA VAL A 325 -2.60 -0.16 -12.66
C VAL A 325 -2.75 1.27 -12.15
N TRP A 326 -1.81 1.71 -11.34
CA TRP A 326 -1.79 3.06 -10.79
C TRP A 326 -0.99 4.02 -11.67
N ASN A 327 -1.44 5.28 -11.70
CA ASN A 327 -0.80 6.39 -12.40
C ASN A 327 -0.40 6.06 -13.85
N PRO A 328 -1.36 5.63 -14.69
CA PRO A 328 -1.08 5.26 -16.07
C PRO A 328 -0.61 6.49 -16.88
N ASP A 329 0.52 6.33 -17.57
CA ASP A 329 0.97 7.26 -18.60
C ASP A 329 0.17 7.08 -19.92
N GLU A 330 0.47 7.87 -20.93
CA GLU A 330 -0.26 7.82 -22.20
C GLU A 330 -0.04 6.51 -22.96
N ILE A 331 1.14 5.90 -22.86
CA ILE A 331 1.45 4.62 -23.52
C ILE A 331 0.63 3.50 -22.89
N LEU A 332 0.53 3.50 -21.57
CA LEU A 332 -0.24 2.52 -20.82
C LEU A 332 -1.75 2.69 -21.06
N LYS A 333 -2.25 3.93 -21.15
CA LYS A 333 -3.65 4.19 -21.54
C LYS A 333 -3.96 3.65 -22.93
N GLU A 334 -3.08 3.88 -23.92
CA GLU A 334 -3.26 3.35 -25.27
C GLU A 334 -3.19 1.82 -25.28
N ALA A 335 -2.27 1.20 -24.56
CA ALA A 335 -2.21 -0.26 -24.43
C ALA A 335 -3.50 -0.84 -23.81
N CYS A 336 -4.03 -0.21 -22.77
CA CYS A 336 -5.30 -0.60 -22.18
C CYS A 336 -6.46 -0.45 -23.17
N LYS A 337 -6.47 0.60 -23.98
CA LYS A 337 -7.46 0.80 -25.03
C LYS A 337 -7.40 -0.30 -26.10
N VAL A 338 -6.20 -0.70 -26.53
CA VAL A 338 -6.00 -1.84 -27.44
C VAL A 338 -6.56 -3.13 -26.84
N ILE A 339 -6.29 -3.39 -25.57
CA ILE A 339 -6.78 -4.59 -24.85
C ILE A 339 -8.30 -4.60 -24.75
N MET A 340 -8.90 -3.47 -24.39
CA MET A 340 -10.32 -3.34 -24.14
C MET A 340 -11.16 -3.16 -25.42
N GLY A 341 -10.53 -2.82 -26.54
CA GLY A 341 -11.22 -2.49 -27.80
C GLY A 341 -12.09 -1.23 -27.72
N LYS A 342 -11.90 -0.39 -26.70
CA LYS A 342 -12.64 0.86 -26.46
C LYS A 342 -11.84 1.78 -25.55
N GLU A 343 -12.26 3.04 -25.44
CA GLU A 343 -11.71 3.97 -24.47
C GLU A 343 -11.81 3.41 -23.05
N VAL A 344 -10.73 3.59 -22.26
CA VAL A 344 -10.65 3.15 -20.88
C VAL A 344 -10.94 4.30 -19.93
N GLU A 345 -11.72 3.99 -18.91
CA GLU A 345 -11.99 4.94 -17.84
C GLU A 345 -10.75 5.06 -16.93
N VAL A 346 -10.23 6.27 -16.80
CA VAL A 346 -9.20 6.61 -15.81
C VAL A 346 -9.91 7.22 -14.63
N LYS A 347 -9.86 6.54 -13.47
CA LYS A 347 -10.49 6.99 -12.22
C LYS A 347 -9.44 7.55 -11.29
N ASN A 348 -9.65 8.74 -10.78
CA ASN A 348 -8.86 9.22 -9.66
C ASN A 348 -9.38 8.55 -8.37
N ARG A 349 -8.50 7.89 -7.62
CA ARG A 349 -8.86 7.25 -6.36
C ARG A 349 -9.24 8.32 -5.32
N THR A 350 -10.40 8.16 -4.72
CA THR A 350 -10.90 8.98 -3.61
C THR A 350 -11.04 8.15 -2.33
N GLU A 351 -10.94 6.83 -2.48
CA GLU A 351 -11.00 5.83 -1.42
C GLU A 351 -10.00 4.71 -1.74
N GLY A 352 -9.50 4.04 -0.72
CA GLY A 352 -8.57 2.93 -0.87
C GLY A 352 -7.18 3.36 -1.33
N SER A 353 -6.25 3.41 -0.41
CA SER A 353 -4.84 3.71 -0.66
C SER A 353 -4.60 5.03 -1.40
N VAL A 354 -5.31 6.10 -1.01
CA VAL A 354 -5.11 7.46 -1.56
C VAL A 354 -3.78 8.02 -1.05
N PRO A 355 -2.82 8.35 -1.92
CA PRO A 355 -1.51 8.83 -1.51
C PRO A 355 -1.62 10.23 -0.90
N CYS A 356 -0.95 10.43 0.23
CA CYS A 356 -0.84 11.70 0.90
C CYS A 356 0.63 11.98 1.22
N LEU A 357 1.08 13.20 0.97
CA LEU A 357 2.46 13.64 1.13
C LEU A 357 2.54 14.75 2.17
N ARG A 358 3.52 14.65 3.08
CA ARG A 358 3.90 15.74 3.98
C ARG A 358 5.36 16.09 3.72
N TRP A 359 5.62 17.33 3.33
CA TRP A 359 6.95 17.85 3.17
C TRP A 359 7.51 18.31 4.52
N ASN A 360 8.67 17.77 4.91
CA ASN A 360 9.33 18.08 6.20
C ASN A 360 10.48 19.08 6.02
N GLY A 361 10.83 19.43 4.78
CA GLY A 361 11.98 20.26 4.45
C GLY A 361 11.89 21.69 5.02
N LYS A 362 13.01 22.19 5.48
CA LYS A 362 13.18 23.54 6.05
C LYS A 362 13.06 24.67 5.02
N GLU A 363 12.94 24.34 3.72
CA GLU A 363 12.93 25.34 2.65
C GLU A 363 11.71 25.19 1.72
N GLY A 364 10.97 26.28 1.59
CA GLY A 364 10.16 26.58 0.42
C GLY A 364 8.74 26.06 0.39
N GLY A 365 8.10 25.84 1.49
CA GLY A 365 6.66 25.58 1.47
C GLY A 365 6.13 25.47 2.86
N GLY A 366 5.39 26.47 3.30
CA GLY A 366 4.52 26.35 4.45
C GLY A 366 3.56 25.17 4.22
N LYS A 367 2.98 24.64 5.27
CA LYS A 367 2.09 23.45 5.34
C LYS A 367 0.90 23.41 4.32
N GLY A 368 0.86 24.21 3.29
CA GLY A 368 -0.17 24.27 2.25
C GLY A 368 0.34 24.35 0.82
N GLU A 369 1.66 24.48 0.59
CA GLU A 369 2.23 24.70 -0.76
C GLU A 369 2.80 23.44 -1.41
N VAL A 370 2.78 22.30 -0.71
CA VAL A 370 3.29 21.01 -1.20
C VAL A 370 2.57 20.57 -2.48
N GLU A 371 1.28 20.80 -2.58
CA GLU A 371 0.47 20.37 -3.72
C GLU A 371 0.85 21.08 -5.02
N ALA A 372 1.24 22.36 -4.95
CA ALA A 372 1.54 23.15 -6.14
C ALA A 372 2.97 22.95 -6.66
N GLY A 373 3.93 22.66 -5.77
CA GLY A 373 5.37 22.72 -6.08
C GLY A 373 6.06 21.37 -6.30
N VAL A 374 5.45 20.26 -5.95
CA VAL A 374 6.05 18.92 -6.01
C VAL A 374 5.53 18.14 -7.20
N GLU A 375 6.43 17.48 -7.93
CA GLU A 375 6.13 16.49 -8.95
C GLU A 375 6.62 15.13 -8.46
N TRP A 376 5.69 14.23 -8.13
CA TRP A 376 6.01 12.86 -7.69
C TRP A 376 5.96 11.93 -8.90
N LEU A 377 7.14 11.47 -9.32
CA LEU A 377 7.31 10.54 -10.44
C LEU A 377 7.11 9.10 -9.98
N ALA A 378 6.67 8.25 -10.90
CA ALA A 378 6.49 6.82 -10.68
C ALA A 378 5.70 6.49 -9.41
N LEU A 379 4.61 7.25 -9.13
CA LEU A 379 3.70 7.02 -8.01
C LEU A 379 2.85 5.77 -8.28
N GLU A 380 3.49 4.62 -8.37
CA GLU A 380 2.88 3.31 -8.60
C GLU A 380 2.81 2.50 -7.30
N LYS A 381 2.19 1.31 -7.34
CA LYS A 381 1.91 0.52 -6.13
C LYS A 381 3.17 0.09 -5.36
N TYR A 382 4.34 -0.01 -6.00
CA TYR A 382 5.58 -0.32 -5.28
C TYR A 382 5.93 0.73 -4.21
N CYS A 383 5.46 1.98 -4.35
CA CYS A 383 5.65 3.03 -3.34
C CYS A 383 4.87 2.77 -2.06
N TRP A 384 3.82 1.95 -2.13
CA TRP A 384 2.91 1.68 -1.02
C TRP A 384 3.62 0.99 0.16
N CYS A 385 3.10 1.19 1.38
CA CYS A 385 3.61 0.62 2.63
C CYS A 385 2.47 0.00 3.47
#